data_31fac65dbd7956c0fd8e66d1eb95f950
#
_entry.id   31fac65dbd7956c0fd8e66d1eb95f950
#
_cell.length_a   1.000
_cell.length_b   1.000
_cell.length_c   1.000
_cell.angle_alpha   90.00
_cell.angle_beta   90.00
_cell.angle_gamma   90.00
#
_symmetry.space_group_name_H-M   'P 1'
#
loop_
_entity.id
_entity.type
_entity.pdbx_description
1 polymer ?
#
loop_
_entity_poly.entity_id
_entity_poly.type
_entity_poly.pdbx_seq_one_letter_code
_entity_poly.pdbx_strand_id
1 'polypeptide(L)'
;MKGFRLAIILGLSLLGTAPLGATDDRDNDKPYLALGDSVAFGFMPMPGFEAVNSSNFVGYPDFVGRALGLTTVNAACPGEASASFSDASAPDNGCRAYRTQLPLHVPFDGTQADFAVEFVKANPRTRLVTIQVGANDLILLAQRCTEVGLPPEICLVNAPLTLATLEQNILAAIVDLRAAGYRRPIVIVNYFPLDFNDAQTTVLTQALNAALADAAHRGGAILADTFRSFTRVIAATPTAFGSACRAGLLKANPSNPLACDVHPSQSGQRLIAEAVAASVRKANDDH
;
A
#
# COMPACT_ATOMS: atom_id res chain seq x y z
N MET A 1 7.82 37.67 -88.81
CA MET A 1 6.81 37.73 -87.66
C MET A 1 7.36 36.94 -86.53
N LYS A 2 7.81 37.65 -85.47
CA LYS A 2 8.49 37.08 -84.26
C LYS A 2 7.48 36.80 -83.16
N GLY A 3 7.31 35.52 -82.82
CA GLY A 3 6.47 35.08 -81.74
C GLY A 3 7.18 35.18 -80.38
N PHE A 4 6.61 35.90 -79.50
CA PHE A 4 7.06 36.04 -78.07
C PHE A 4 6.50 34.85 -77.25
N ARG A 5 7.38 34.06 -76.64
CA ARG A 5 6.97 33.00 -75.67
C ARG A 5 7.12 33.56 -74.27
N LEU A 6 6.00 33.65 -73.59
CA LEU A 6 5.91 34.03 -72.19
C LEU A 6 6.13 32.79 -71.31
N ALA A 7 7.20 32.76 -70.51
CA ALA A 7 7.47 31.72 -69.55
C ALA A 7 6.84 32.11 -68.18
N ILE A 8 5.89 31.30 -67.75
CA ILE A 8 5.28 31.44 -66.38
C ILE A 8 6.10 30.59 -65.42
N ILE A 9 6.79 31.22 -64.49
CA ILE A 9 7.50 30.57 -63.38
C ILE A 9 6.49 30.39 -62.25
N LEU A 10 6.07 29.14 -62.00
CA LEU A 10 5.31 28.77 -60.81
C LEU A 10 6.29 28.62 -59.63
N GLY A 11 6.24 29.55 -58.70
CA GLY A 11 6.94 29.47 -57.43
C GLY A 11 6.21 28.50 -56.48
N LEU A 12 6.78 27.35 -56.20
CA LEU A 12 6.30 26.39 -55.25
C LEU A 12 6.75 26.81 -53.82
N SER A 13 5.90 27.41 -53.05
CA SER A 13 6.16 27.75 -51.65
C SER A 13 6.04 26.47 -50.82
N LEU A 14 7.14 25.87 -50.40
CA LEU A 14 7.21 24.81 -49.40
C LEU A 14 6.89 25.42 -48.01
N LEU A 15 5.63 25.30 -47.57
CA LEU A 15 5.25 25.51 -46.17
C LEU A 15 5.81 24.34 -45.36
N GLY A 16 6.94 24.59 -44.68
CA GLY A 16 7.50 23.67 -43.70
C GLY A 16 6.53 23.57 -42.51
N THR A 17 5.85 22.43 -42.40
CA THR A 17 5.16 22.06 -41.15
C THR A 17 6.22 21.73 -40.13
N ALA A 18 6.44 22.62 -39.14
CA ALA A 18 7.21 22.29 -37.96
C ALA A 18 6.48 21.12 -37.24
N PRO A 19 7.22 20.09 -36.80
CA PRO A 19 6.61 19.07 -35.98
C PRO A 19 6.10 19.74 -34.69
N LEU A 20 4.80 19.59 -34.41
CA LEU A 20 4.25 19.85 -33.08
C LEU A 20 5.07 18.99 -32.12
N GLY A 21 5.90 19.64 -31.29
CA GLY A 21 6.65 18.98 -30.25
C GLY A 21 5.65 18.20 -29.37
N ALA A 22 5.73 16.89 -29.42
CA ALA A 22 5.11 16.06 -28.40
C ALA A 22 5.74 16.52 -27.10
N THR A 23 4.97 17.21 -26.26
CA THR A 23 5.35 17.47 -24.88
C THR A 23 5.53 16.09 -24.25
N ASP A 24 6.77 15.79 -23.84
CA ASP A 24 7.09 14.54 -23.16
C ASP A 24 6.34 14.57 -21.82
N ASP A 25 5.15 13.96 -21.77
CA ASP A 25 4.31 13.87 -20.58
C ASP A 25 5.05 13.25 -19.37
N ARG A 26 6.22 12.63 -19.61
CA ARG A 26 7.12 12.12 -18.57
C ARG A 26 7.67 13.19 -17.64
N ASP A 27 7.65 14.46 -18.02
CA ASP A 27 8.18 15.52 -17.17
C ASP A 27 7.22 15.90 -16.01
N ASN A 28 5.96 15.46 -16.09
CA ASN A 28 4.94 15.71 -15.07
C ASN A 28 4.67 14.52 -14.16
N ASP A 29 5.27 13.35 -14.43
CA ASP A 29 5.03 12.14 -13.65
C ASP A 29 5.71 12.22 -12.27
N LYS A 30 4.91 12.10 -11.23
CA LYS A 30 5.33 12.13 -9.82
C LYS A 30 4.95 10.79 -9.18
N PRO A 31 5.78 9.75 -9.34
CA PRO A 31 5.44 8.42 -8.85
C PRO A 31 5.27 8.37 -7.34
N TYR A 32 4.30 7.59 -6.90
CA TYR A 32 4.06 7.13 -5.56
C TYR A 32 4.10 5.60 -5.55
N LEU A 33 5.05 5.02 -4.82
CA LEU A 33 5.19 3.58 -4.65
C LEU A 33 4.46 3.14 -3.39
N ALA A 34 3.47 2.27 -3.53
CA ALA A 34 2.79 1.61 -2.43
C ALA A 34 3.22 0.14 -2.34
N LEU A 35 3.62 -0.25 -1.14
CA LEU A 35 4.07 -1.59 -0.79
C LEU A 35 3.23 -2.10 0.38
N GLY A 36 3.09 -3.41 0.47
CA GLY A 36 2.37 -3.95 1.60
C GLY A 36 1.64 -5.27 1.34
N ASP A 37 0.67 -5.52 2.17
CA ASP A 37 -0.17 -6.71 2.16
C ASP A 37 -1.52 -6.48 1.44
N SER A 38 -2.50 -7.31 1.81
CA SER A 38 -3.86 -7.25 1.25
C SER A 38 -4.57 -5.92 1.47
N VAL A 39 -4.25 -5.20 2.56
CA VAL A 39 -4.89 -3.90 2.85
C VAL A 39 -4.41 -2.85 1.85
N ALA A 40 -3.10 -2.77 1.60
CA ALA A 40 -2.52 -1.87 0.61
C ALA A 40 -2.91 -2.26 -0.83
N PHE A 41 -3.02 -3.56 -1.09
CA PHE A 41 -3.51 -4.06 -2.38
C PHE A 41 -4.96 -3.63 -2.66
N GLY A 42 -5.75 -3.39 -1.61
CA GLY A 42 -7.19 -3.13 -1.71
C GLY A 42 -8.01 -4.41 -1.81
N PHE A 43 -7.46 -5.53 -1.29
CA PHE A 43 -8.11 -6.83 -1.37
C PHE A 43 -9.50 -6.81 -0.74
N MET A 44 -10.41 -7.49 -1.38
CA MET A 44 -11.73 -7.81 -0.86
C MET A 44 -12.19 -9.14 -1.46
N PRO A 45 -12.90 -9.97 -0.71
CA PRO A 45 -13.52 -11.16 -1.27
C PRO A 45 -14.46 -10.78 -2.40
N MET A 46 -14.25 -11.39 -3.57
CA MET A 46 -15.09 -11.20 -4.75
C MET A 46 -15.15 -12.49 -5.57
N PRO A 47 -16.13 -12.66 -6.46
CA PRO A 47 -16.20 -13.79 -7.38
C PRO A 47 -14.93 -13.94 -8.21
N GLY A 48 -14.47 -15.18 -8.46
CA GLY A 48 -13.22 -15.45 -9.14
C GLY A 48 -13.06 -14.78 -10.51
N PHE A 49 -14.17 -14.62 -11.27
CA PHE A 49 -14.14 -13.93 -12.55
C PHE A 49 -13.89 -12.41 -12.43
N GLU A 50 -14.17 -11.80 -11.29
CA GLU A 50 -13.82 -10.40 -11.01
C GLU A 50 -12.39 -10.27 -10.49
N ALA A 51 -11.90 -11.28 -9.75
CA ALA A 51 -10.57 -11.28 -9.15
C ALA A 51 -9.43 -11.35 -10.18
N VAL A 52 -9.69 -11.82 -11.41
CA VAL A 52 -8.71 -11.85 -12.50
C VAL A 52 -8.36 -10.46 -13.06
N ASN A 53 -9.09 -9.43 -12.66
CA ASN A 53 -8.76 -8.05 -13.00
C ASN A 53 -8.34 -7.29 -11.74
N SER A 54 -7.04 -7.06 -11.58
CA SER A 54 -6.50 -6.36 -10.42
C SER A 54 -7.07 -4.95 -10.23
N SER A 55 -7.53 -4.28 -11.29
CA SER A 55 -8.15 -2.95 -11.20
C SER A 55 -9.48 -2.92 -10.43
N ASN A 56 -10.09 -4.08 -10.17
CA ASN A 56 -11.27 -4.20 -9.33
C ASN A 56 -10.94 -4.03 -7.83
N PHE A 57 -9.68 -4.18 -7.47
CA PHE A 57 -9.19 -3.99 -6.10
C PHE A 57 -8.71 -2.54 -5.92
N VAL A 58 -9.50 -1.74 -5.24
CA VAL A 58 -9.19 -0.32 -4.99
C VAL A 58 -8.76 -0.14 -3.54
N GLY A 59 -7.46 0.05 -3.33
CA GLY A 59 -6.84 0.25 -2.02
C GLY A 59 -6.69 1.71 -1.62
N TYR A 60 -6.24 1.94 -0.37
CA TYR A 60 -5.92 3.30 0.07
C TYR A 60 -4.87 3.99 -0.82
N PRO A 61 -3.93 3.28 -1.47
CA PRO A 61 -2.95 3.93 -2.33
C PRO A 61 -3.59 4.71 -3.47
N ASP A 62 -4.69 4.22 -4.05
CA ASP A 62 -5.41 4.91 -5.13
C ASP A 62 -6.01 6.23 -4.66
N PHE A 63 -6.51 6.27 -3.41
CA PHE A 63 -7.04 7.48 -2.80
C PHE A 63 -5.93 8.46 -2.41
N VAL A 64 -4.79 7.97 -1.91
CA VAL A 64 -3.60 8.79 -1.60
C VAL A 64 -3.06 9.44 -2.87
N GLY A 65 -2.87 8.67 -3.95
CA GLY A 65 -2.41 9.19 -5.23
C GLY A 65 -3.28 10.35 -5.71
N ARG A 66 -4.61 10.15 -5.72
CA ARG A 66 -5.56 11.20 -6.08
C ARG A 66 -5.50 12.43 -5.16
N ALA A 67 -5.41 12.20 -3.84
CA ALA A 67 -5.41 13.29 -2.84
C ALA A 67 -4.15 14.15 -2.86
N LEU A 68 -3.03 13.60 -3.33
CA LEU A 68 -1.72 14.25 -3.39
C LEU A 68 -1.28 14.60 -4.82
N GLY A 69 -2.07 14.27 -5.85
CA GLY A 69 -1.72 14.48 -7.25
C GLY A 69 -0.50 13.68 -7.69
N LEU A 70 -0.43 12.40 -7.26
CA LEU A 70 0.67 11.49 -7.54
C LEU A 70 0.19 10.32 -8.42
N THR A 71 1.08 9.79 -9.24
CA THR A 71 0.84 8.57 -10.03
C THR A 71 1.12 7.35 -9.16
N THR A 72 0.08 6.60 -8.80
CA THR A 72 0.21 5.44 -7.93
C THR A 72 0.78 4.23 -8.67
N VAL A 73 1.82 3.64 -8.10
CA VAL A 73 2.38 2.34 -8.46
C VAL A 73 2.19 1.43 -7.24
N ASN A 74 1.24 0.50 -7.32
CA ASN A 74 0.89 -0.37 -6.20
C ASN A 74 1.49 -1.76 -6.41
N ALA A 75 2.57 -2.06 -5.70
CA ALA A 75 3.26 -3.35 -5.72
C ALA A 75 2.94 -4.22 -4.49
N ALA A 76 1.88 -3.90 -3.76
CA ALA A 76 1.42 -4.69 -2.63
C ALA A 76 0.96 -6.09 -3.07
N CYS A 77 1.09 -7.05 -2.17
CA CYS A 77 0.74 -8.45 -2.41
C CYS A 77 -0.12 -9.01 -1.28
N PRO A 78 -1.35 -9.50 -1.56
CA PRO A 78 -2.18 -10.12 -0.52
C PRO A 78 -1.46 -11.26 0.19
N GLY A 79 -1.44 -11.22 1.53
CA GLY A 79 -0.77 -12.23 2.35
C GLY A 79 0.71 -11.98 2.62
N GLU A 80 1.29 -10.85 2.21
CA GLU A 80 2.67 -10.49 2.51
C GLU A 80 2.91 -10.34 4.01
N ALA A 81 4.01 -10.91 4.51
CA ALA A 81 4.47 -10.77 5.90
C ALA A 81 5.81 -10.01 5.93
N SER A 82 6.22 -9.52 7.10
CA SER A 82 7.43 -8.70 7.20
C SER A 82 8.70 -9.44 6.81
N ALA A 83 8.77 -10.75 7.09
CA ALA A 83 9.92 -11.57 6.72
C ALA A 83 9.97 -11.82 5.21
N SER A 84 8.85 -12.24 4.60
CA SER A 84 8.77 -12.52 3.16
C SER A 84 8.88 -11.25 2.30
N PHE A 85 8.63 -10.09 2.89
CA PHE A 85 8.81 -8.78 2.24
C PHE A 85 10.24 -8.56 1.74
N SER A 86 11.25 -9.13 2.43
CA SER A 86 12.68 -8.98 2.10
C SER A 86 13.41 -10.30 1.86
N ASP A 87 12.81 -11.45 2.19
CA ASP A 87 13.38 -12.78 1.97
C ASP A 87 12.38 -13.68 1.26
N ALA A 88 12.63 -13.98 -0.02
CA ALA A 88 11.77 -14.81 -0.84
C ALA A 88 11.62 -16.26 -0.32
N SER A 89 12.49 -16.72 0.57
CA SER A 89 12.42 -18.05 1.21
C SER A 89 11.60 -18.05 2.51
N ALA A 90 11.39 -16.86 3.12
CA ALA A 90 10.65 -16.75 4.38
C ALA A 90 9.16 -17.06 4.18
N PRO A 91 8.45 -17.56 5.20
CA PRO A 91 7.01 -17.81 5.13
C PRO A 91 6.21 -16.53 4.85
N ASP A 92 5.22 -16.64 3.96
CA ASP A 92 4.17 -15.65 3.75
C ASP A 92 2.79 -16.25 4.04
N ASN A 93 1.78 -15.42 4.18
CA ASN A 93 0.38 -15.83 4.40
C ASN A 93 -0.40 -15.86 3.07
N GLY A 94 0.25 -16.33 1.99
CA GLY A 94 -0.39 -16.57 0.71
C GLY A 94 0.03 -15.64 -0.44
N CYS A 95 0.97 -14.70 -0.26
CA CYS A 95 1.41 -13.81 -1.33
C CYS A 95 1.97 -14.58 -2.53
N ARG A 96 2.87 -15.54 -2.31
CA ARG A 96 3.42 -16.36 -3.41
C ARG A 96 2.35 -17.17 -4.12
N ALA A 97 1.42 -17.76 -3.37
CA ALA A 97 0.30 -18.48 -3.95
C ALA A 97 -0.63 -17.55 -4.75
N TYR A 98 -0.91 -16.35 -4.24
CA TYR A 98 -1.73 -15.36 -4.94
C TYR A 98 -1.10 -14.97 -6.28
N ARG A 99 0.18 -14.63 -6.31
CA ARG A 99 0.92 -14.21 -7.51
C ARG A 99 0.94 -15.25 -8.63
N THR A 100 0.84 -16.53 -8.30
CA THR A 100 0.79 -17.61 -9.30
C THR A 100 -0.60 -17.82 -9.90
N GLN A 101 -1.64 -17.32 -9.26
CA GLN A 101 -3.05 -17.56 -9.62
C GLN A 101 -3.76 -16.31 -10.12
N LEU A 102 -3.43 -15.16 -9.57
CA LEU A 102 -4.12 -13.89 -9.82
C LEU A 102 -3.10 -12.76 -10.07
N PRO A 103 -3.47 -11.77 -10.89
CA PRO A 103 -2.58 -10.65 -11.18
C PRO A 103 -2.46 -9.70 -9.99
N LEU A 104 -1.25 -9.20 -9.75
CA LEU A 104 -1.01 -8.00 -8.96
C LEU A 104 -1.30 -6.74 -9.78
N HIS A 105 -1.44 -5.57 -9.12
CA HIS A 105 -1.50 -4.29 -9.83
C HIS A 105 -0.20 -4.03 -10.61
N VAL A 106 0.93 -4.32 -9.97
CA VAL A 106 2.25 -4.29 -10.60
C VAL A 106 2.93 -5.63 -10.31
N PRO A 107 3.24 -6.42 -11.34
CA PRO A 107 3.99 -7.65 -11.16
C PRO A 107 5.45 -7.33 -10.81
N PHE A 108 6.05 -8.16 -9.95
CA PHE A 108 7.47 -8.10 -9.61
C PHE A 108 8.03 -9.50 -9.42
N ASP A 109 9.32 -9.66 -9.68
CA ASP A 109 10.08 -10.85 -9.37
C ASP A 109 10.77 -10.70 -8.00
N GLY A 110 11.10 -11.81 -7.34
CA GLY A 110 11.75 -11.78 -6.04
C GLY A 110 10.85 -11.21 -4.93
N THR A 111 11.37 -10.27 -4.16
CA THR A 111 10.71 -9.66 -2.99
C THR A 111 10.16 -8.26 -3.29
N GLN A 112 9.21 -7.79 -2.47
CA GLN A 112 8.75 -6.40 -2.57
C GLN A 112 9.87 -5.41 -2.24
N ALA A 113 10.77 -5.75 -1.32
CA ALA A 113 11.90 -4.90 -0.93
C ALA A 113 12.89 -4.72 -2.10
N ASP A 114 13.24 -5.81 -2.80
CA ASP A 114 14.09 -5.74 -3.99
C ASP A 114 13.46 -4.86 -5.07
N PHE A 115 12.18 -5.12 -5.37
CA PHE A 115 11.42 -4.30 -6.32
C PHE A 115 11.42 -2.81 -5.93
N ALA A 116 11.22 -2.50 -4.63
CA ALA A 116 11.18 -1.12 -4.15
C ALA A 116 12.53 -0.40 -4.34
N VAL A 117 13.62 -1.08 -4.02
CA VAL A 117 15.00 -0.57 -4.21
C VAL A 117 15.28 -0.29 -5.68
N GLU A 118 14.96 -1.21 -6.57
CA GLU A 118 15.13 -1.04 -8.01
C GLU A 118 14.23 0.07 -8.56
N PHE A 119 12.98 0.11 -8.12
CA PHE A 119 12.02 1.11 -8.53
C PHE A 119 12.49 2.54 -8.20
N VAL A 120 12.94 2.81 -6.97
CA VAL A 120 13.35 4.16 -6.58
C VAL A 120 14.65 4.59 -7.27
N LYS A 121 15.54 3.65 -7.60
CA LYS A 121 16.74 3.91 -8.42
C LYS A 121 16.35 4.29 -9.87
N ALA A 122 15.43 3.54 -10.45
CA ALA A 122 14.96 3.78 -11.82
C ALA A 122 14.07 5.03 -11.93
N ASN A 123 13.40 5.41 -10.84
CA ASN A 123 12.44 6.52 -10.79
C ASN A 123 12.85 7.57 -9.74
N PRO A 124 13.91 8.36 -9.96
CA PRO A 124 14.44 9.31 -8.96
C PRO A 124 13.45 10.44 -8.62
N ARG A 125 12.38 10.61 -9.40
CA ARG A 125 11.29 11.56 -9.14
C ARG A 125 10.20 11.00 -8.21
N THR A 126 10.32 9.77 -7.71
CA THR A 126 9.37 9.18 -6.75
C THR A 126 9.19 10.11 -5.55
N ARG A 127 7.94 10.49 -5.26
CA ARG A 127 7.60 11.51 -4.25
C ARG A 127 7.23 10.92 -2.92
N LEU A 128 6.74 9.69 -2.91
CA LEU A 128 6.23 9.01 -1.73
C LEU A 128 6.48 7.51 -1.85
N VAL A 129 6.83 6.88 -0.74
CA VAL A 129 6.76 5.43 -0.55
C VAL A 129 5.89 5.17 0.67
N THR A 130 4.92 4.25 0.58
CA THR A 130 4.19 3.74 1.76
C THR A 130 4.46 2.26 1.93
N ILE A 131 4.56 1.81 3.19
CA ILE A 131 4.73 0.40 3.56
C ILE A 131 3.66 0.05 4.59
N GLN A 132 2.86 -0.98 4.31
CA GLN A 132 1.87 -1.54 5.24
C GLN A 132 1.98 -3.06 5.26
N VAL A 133 2.76 -3.59 6.20
CA VAL A 133 3.01 -5.02 6.41
C VAL A 133 3.06 -5.27 7.91
N GLY A 134 2.58 -6.44 8.37
CA GLY A 134 2.72 -6.85 9.76
C GLY A 134 1.55 -7.64 10.33
N ALA A 135 0.32 -7.44 9.86
CA ALA A 135 -0.83 -8.22 10.35
C ALA A 135 -0.65 -9.72 10.06
N ASN A 136 -0.08 -10.05 8.90
CA ASN A 136 0.17 -11.43 8.50
C ASN A 136 1.22 -12.14 9.38
N ASP A 137 2.12 -11.42 10.01
CA ASP A 137 3.09 -11.98 10.98
C ASP A 137 2.37 -12.59 12.19
N LEU A 138 1.35 -11.91 12.70
CA LEU A 138 0.51 -12.41 13.80
C LEU A 138 -0.40 -13.56 13.36
N ILE A 139 -0.91 -13.51 12.13
CA ILE A 139 -1.70 -14.61 11.55
C ILE A 139 -0.84 -15.86 11.41
N LEU A 140 0.37 -15.74 10.87
CA LEU A 140 1.32 -16.85 10.76
C LEU A 140 1.72 -17.43 12.13
N LEU A 141 1.88 -16.57 13.14
CA LEU A 141 2.09 -17.01 14.51
C LEU A 141 0.92 -17.88 15.00
N ALA A 142 -0.31 -17.41 14.84
CA ALA A 142 -1.51 -18.13 15.23
C ALA A 142 -1.66 -19.47 14.47
N GLN A 143 -1.39 -19.48 13.18
CA GLN A 143 -1.42 -20.70 12.37
C GLN A 143 -0.41 -21.75 12.87
N ARG A 144 0.84 -21.36 13.11
CA ARG A 144 1.88 -22.26 13.65
C ARG A 144 1.48 -22.87 14.99
N CYS A 145 0.86 -22.07 15.87
CA CYS A 145 0.39 -22.58 17.15
C CYS A 145 -0.74 -23.60 17.00
N THR A 146 -1.65 -23.36 16.07
CA THR A 146 -2.73 -24.29 15.76
C THR A 146 -2.18 -25.61 15.20
N GLU A 147 -1.20 -25.55 14.29
CA GLU A 147 -0.54 -26.69 13.68
C GLU A 147 0.14 -27.61 14.71
N VAL A 148 0.72 -27.01 15.77
CA VAL A 148 1.37 -27.79 16.85
C VAL A 148 0.44 -28.05 18.04
N GLY A 149 -0.85 -27.72 17.92
CA GLY A 149 -1.86 -27.97 18.96
C GLY A 149 -1.70 -27.15 20.23
N LEU A 150 -1.05 -25.98 20.16
CA LEU A 150 -0.90 -25.07 21.30
C LEU A 150 -2.16 -24.24 21.50
N PRO A 151 -2.59 -24.05 22.75
CA PRO A 151 -3.67 -23.13 23.08
C PRO A 151 -3.32 -21.67 22.70
N PRO A 152 -4.30 -20.86 22.30
CA PRO A 152 -4.06 -19.45 21.93
C PRO A 152 -3.28 -18.63 22.94
N GLU A 153 -3.48 -18.88 24.23
CA GLU A 153 -2.82 -18.16 25.32
C GLU A 153 -1.30 -18.44 25.35
N ILE A 154 -0.88 -19.67 25.04
CA ILE A 154 0.53 -20.03 24.95
C ILE A 154 1.15 -19.44 23.69
N CYS A 155 0.36 -19.34 22.63
CA CYS A 155 0.75 -18.68 21.38
C CYS A 155 1.14 -17.23 21.58
N LEU A 156 0.36 -16.51 22.37
CA LEU A 156 0.56 -15.08 22.63
C LEU A 156 1.86 -14.78 23.39
N VAL A 157 2.42 -15.76 24.13
CA VAL A 157 3.75 -15.60 24.77
C VAL A 157 4.85 -15.35 23.74
N ASN A 158 4.68 -15.80 22.49
CA ASN A 158 5.64 -15.60 21.41
C ASN A 158 5.38 -14.29 20.61
N ALA A 159 4.28 -13.60 20.82
CA ALA A 159 3.97 -12.37 20.10
C ALA A 159 5.06 -11.28 20.25
N PRO A 160 5.67 -11.04 21.43
CA PRO A 160 6.74 -10.06 21.55
C PRO A 160 7.96 -10.35 20.66
N LEU A 161 8.35 -11.63 20.50
CA LEU A 161 9.45 -12.01 19.63
C LEU A 161 9.09 -11.80 18.15
N THR A 162 7.89 -12.18 17.76
CA THR A 162 7.36 -11.95 16.41
C THR A 162 7.35 -10.45 16.07
N LEU A 163 6.88 -9.62 17.00
CA LEU A 163 6.83 -8.17 16.82
C LEU A 163 8.21 -7.52 16.79
N ALA A 164 9.16 -7.99 17.59
CA ALA A 164 10.55 -7.54 17.54
C ALA A 164 11.22 -7.88 16.20
N THR A 165 10.94 -9.06 15.64
CA THR A 165 11.41 -9.46 14.31
C THR A 165 10.79 -8.58 13.22
N LEU A 166 9.48 -8.34 13.30
CA LEU A 166 8.77 -7.45 12.40
C LEU A 166 9.36 -6.02 12.42
N GLU A 167 9.60 -5.45 13.60
CA GLU A 167 10.25 -4.14 13.75
C GLU A 167 11.59 -4.09 13.01
N GLN A 168 12.42 -5.12 13.18
CA GLN A 168 13.72 -5.21 12.50
C GLN A 168 13.56 -5.30 10.98
N ASN A 169 12.63 -6.10 10.48
CA ASN A 169 12.40 -6.25 9.05
C ASN A 169 11.92 -4.94 8.40
N ILE A 170 10.99 -4.23 9.05
CA ILE A 170 10.51 -2.93 8.56
C ILE A 170 11.62 -1.87 8.61
N LEU A 171 12.40 -1.85 9.69
CA LEU A 171 13.55 -0.95 9.79
C LEU A 171 14.57 -1.23 8.67
N ALA A 172 14.89 -2.50 8.40
CA ALA A 172 15.77 -2.88 7.31
C ALA A 172 15.25 -2.37 5.95
N ALA A 173 13.98 -2.56 5.66
CA ALA A 173 13.37 -2.07 4.42
C ALA A 173 13.50 -0.54 4.26
N ILE A 174 13.32 0.23 5.34
CA ILE A 174 13.53 1.68 5.33
C ILE A 174 15.00 2.01 5.05
N VAL A 175 15.93 1.31 5.71
CA VAL A 175 17.38 1.51 5.55
C VAL A 175 17.80 1.20 4.10
N ASP A 176 17.30 0.14 3.50
CA ASP A 176 17.62 -0.26 2.12
C ASP A 176 17.14 0.79 1.11
N LEU A 177 15.94 1.33 1.28
CA LEU A 177 15.45 2.46 0.47
C LEU A 177 16.34 3.71 0.63
N ARG A 178 16.79 4.00 1.86
CA ARG A 178 17.73 5.12 2.14
C ARG A 178 19.11 4.87 1.52
N ALA A 179 19.61 3.64 1.59
CA ALA A 179 20.86 3.23 0.96
C ALA A 179 20.79 3.29 -0.57
N ALA A 180 19.62 3.01 -1.15
CA ALA A 180 19.33 3.19 -2.57
C ALA A 180 19.28 4.68 -3.03
N GLY A 181 19.47 5.63 -2.12
CA GLY A 181 19.47 7.06 -2.40
C GLY A 181 18.10 7.74 -2.27
N TYR A 182 17.06 7.03 -1.87
CA TYR A 182 15.75 7.62 -1.69
C TYR A 182 15.70 8.56 -0.46
N ARG A 183 15.40 9.85 -0.67
CA ARG A 183 15.42 10.89 0.39
C ARG A 183 14.06 11.54 0.62
N ARG A 184 13.04 11.14 -0.12
CA ARG A 184 11.68 11.64 0.02
C ARG A 184 10.93 10.89 1.14
N PRO A 185 9.72 11.32 1.52
CA PRO A 185 8.94 10.67 2.57
C PRO A 185 8.75 9.16 2.36
N ILE A 186 9.04 8.38 3.41
CA ILE A 186 8.60 7.01 3.60
C ILE A 186 7.55 7.05 4.70
N VAL A 187 6.39 6.47 4.47
CA VAL A 187 5.29 6.41 5.44
C VAL A 187 5.02 4.95 5.79
N ILE A 188 5.19 4.62 7.06
CA ILE A 188 4.71 3.36 7.62
C ILE A 188 3.24 3.54 8.00
N VAL A 189 2.39 2.69 7.46
CA VAL A 189 0.94 2.72 7.72
C VAL A 189 0.62 1.66 8.76
N ASN A 190 0.16 2.07 9.95
CA ASN A 190 -0.20 1.14 11.00
C ASN A 190 -1.60 0.52 10.77
N TYR A 191 -2.00 -0.41 11.65
CA TYR A 191 -3.27 -1.13 11.52
C TYR A 191 -4.34 -0.53 12.41
N PHE A 192 -5.59 -0.72 11.98
CA PHE A 192 -6.81 -0.22 12.60
C PHE A 192 -7.43 -1.27 13.54
N PRO A 193 -8.25 -0.86 14.54
CA PRO A 193 -8.97 -1.79 15.38
C PRO A 193 -10.10 -2.46 14.58
N LEU A 194 -10.31 -3.76 14.78
CA LEU A 194 -11.44 -4.48 14.19
C LEU A 194 -12.69 -4.34 15.07
N ASP A 195 -12.56 -4.65 16.34
CA ASP A 195 -13.65 -4.56 17.33
C ASP A 195 -13.07 -4.33 18.73
N PHE A 196 -13.42 -3.23 19.37
CA PHE A 196 -12.98 -2.93 20.74
C PHE A 196 -13.59 -3.86 21.80
N ASN A 197 -14.66 -4.60 21.47
CA ASN A 197 -15.22 -5.61 22.36
C ASN A 197 -14.34 -6.88 22.39
N ASP A 198 -13.46 -7.07 21.42
CA ASP A 198 -12.40 -8.07 21.44
C ASP A 198 -11.11 -7.43 22.01
N ALA A 199 -10.96 -7.56 23.34
CA ALA A 199 -9.82 -6.99 24.03
C ALA A 199 -8.49 -7.61 23.58
N GLN A 200 -8.47 -8.89 23.25
CA GLN A 200 -7.26 -9.61 22.81
C GLN A 200 -6.75 -9.09 21.47
N THR A 201 -7.62 -9.04 20.46
CA THR A 201 -7.28 -8.50 19.15
C THR A 201 -6.90 -7.03 19.24
N THR A 202 -7.57 -6.25 20.09
CA THR A 202 -7.24 -4.84 20.30
C THR A 202 -5.84 -4.66 20.87
N VAL A 203 -5.46 -5.41 21.91
CA VAL A 203 -4.12 -5.34 22.53
C VAL A 203 -3.05 -5.78 21.56
N LEU A 204 -3.28 -6.85 20.79
CA LEU A 204 -2.33 -7.30 19.75
C LEU A 204 -2.14 -6.26 18.65
N THR A 205 -3.22 -5.63 18.21
CA THR A 205 -3.14 -4.56 17.21
C THR A 205 -2.36 -3.35 17.75
N GLN A 206 -2.56 -2.98 19.01
CA GLN A 206 -1.77 -1.92 19.64
C GLN A 206 -0.30 -2.26 19.74
N ALA A 207 0.04 -3.50 20.13
CA ALA A 207 1.42 -3.96 20.22
C ALA A 207 2.11 -4.00 18.82
N LEU A 208 1.39 -4.47 17.79
CA LEU A 208 1.84 -4.39 16.40
C LEU A 208 2.11 -2.94 15.99
N ASN A 209 1.20 -2.04 16.29
CA ASN A 209 1.33 -0.63 15.95
C ASN A 209 2.49 0.06 16.69
N ALA A 210 2.80 -0.36 17.91
CA ALA A 210 3.97 0.10 18.65
C ALA A 210 5.26 -0.32 17.93
N ALA A 211 5.39 -1.58 17.54
CA ALA A 211 6.56 -2.07 16.79
C ALA A 211 6.75 -1.33 15.44
N LEU A 212 5.64 -1.07 14.73
CA LEU A 212 5.68 -0.28 13.49
C LEU A 212 6.09 1.18 13.74
N ALA A 213 5.63 1.78 14.83
CA ALA A 213 5.99 3.14 15.22
C ALA A 213 7.49 3.23 15.59
N ASP A 214 8.01 2.25 16.32
CA ASP A 214 9.42 2.18 16.68
C ASP A 214 10.32 2.02 15.45
N ALA A 215 9.94 1.13 14.51
CA ALA A 215 10.65 0.99 13.23
C ALA A 215 10.63 2.31 12.42
N ALA A 216 9.48 2.96 12.33
CA ALA A 216 9.36 4.24 11.62
C ALA A 216 10.24 5.33 12.26
N HIS A 217 10.18 5.49 13.57
CA HIS A 217 10.98 6.46 14.31
C HIS A 217 12.49 6.22 14.12
N ARG A 218 12.95 4.99 14.31
CA ARG A 218 14.36 4.62 14.16
C ARG A 218 14.86 4.77 12.72
N GLY A 219 14.00 4.50 11.74
CA GLY A 219 14.32 4.61 10.31
C GLY A 219 14.15 6.02 9.74
N GLY A 220 13.72 7.01 10.52
CA GLY A 220 13.41 8.35 10.02
C GLY A 220 12.28 8.34 8.98
N ALA A 221 11.29 7.47 9.19
CA ALA A 221 10.06 7.41 8.42
C ALA A 221 8.89 8.06 9.20
N ILE A 222 7.83 8.38 8.49
CA ILE A 222 6.61 8.96 9.05
C ILE A 222 5.66 7.82 9.43
N LEU A 223 4.94 7.94 10.54
CA LEU A 223 3.86 7.03 10.88
C LEU A 223 2.51 7.63 10.46
N ALA A 224 1.71 6.90 9.68
CA ALA A 224 0.30 7.19 9.45
C ALA A 224 -0.54 6.42 10.47
N ASP A 225 -1.17 7.14 11.40
CA ASP A 225 -1.93 6.56 12.51
C ASP A 225 -3.38 6.26 12.11
N THR A 226 -3.58 5.11 11.48
CA THR A 226 -4.91 4.63 11.08
C THR A 226 -5.71 4.13 12.27
N PHE A 227 -5.04 3.61 13.32
CA PHE A 227 -5.71 3.18 14.54
C PHE A 227 -6.51 4.32 15.15
N ARG A 228 -5.87 5.48 15.31
CA ARG A 228 -6.54 6.69 15.81
C ARG A 228 -7.66 7.16 14.91
N SER A 229 -7.48 7.08 13.59
CA SER A 229 -8.49 7.52 12.61
C SER A 229 -9.75 6.67 12.72
N PHE A 230 -9.61 5.34 12.74
CA PHE A 230 -10.72 4.40 12.92
C PHE A 230 -11.39 4.57 14.29
N THR A 231 -10.60 4.69 15.36
CA THR A 231 -11.12 4.92 16.72
C THR A 231 -12.05 6.12 16.78
N ARG A 232 -11.68 7.23 16.13
CA ARG A 232 -12.50 8.44 16.08
C ARG A 232 -13.85 8.22 15.39
N VAL A 233 -13.86 7.52 14.26
CA VAL A 233 -15.10 7.24 13.52
C VAL A 233 -15.98 6.26 14.30
N ILE A 234 -15.40 5.21 14.86
CA ILE A 234 -16.13 4.24 15.69
C ILE A 234 -16.77 4.94 16.89
N ALA A 235 -16.02 5.79 17.59
CA ALA A 235 -16.52 6.55 18.75
C ALA A 235 -17.60 7.58 18.37
N ALA A 236 -17.51 8.16 17.18
CA ALA A 236 -18.50 9.11 16.66
C ALA A 236 -19.75 8.42 16.09
N THR A 237 -19.78 7.08 16.02
CA THR A 237 -20.88 6.28 15.48
C THR A 237 -21.51 5.46 16.62
N PRO A 238 -22.53 5.98 17.35
CA PRO A 238 -23.09 5.29 18.53
C PRO A 238 -23.63 3.88 18.22
N THR A 239 -24.16 3.68 17.02
CA THR A 239 -24.67 2.38 16.54
C THR A 239 -23.57 1.36 16.20
N ALA A 240 -22.30 1.79 16.20
CA ALA A 240 -21.18 0.89 15.97
C ALA A 240 -20.86 0.01 17.18
N PHE A 241 -21.21 0.43 18.40
CA PHE A 241 -20.96 -0.33 19.64
C PHE A 241 -19.50 -0.83 19.73
N GLY A 242 -18.53 -0.01 19.35
CA GLY A 242 -17.12 -0.36 19.39
C GLY A 242 -16.57 -1.14 18.19
N SER A 243 -17.41 -1.49 17.20
CA SER A 243 -17.01 -2.35 16.08
C SER A 243 -16.77 -1.53 14.81
N ALA A 244 -15.62 -1.74 14.17
CA ALA A 244 -15.30 -1.16 12.85
C ALA A 244 -16.25 -1.71 11.76
N CYS A 245 -16.69 -2.96 11.91
CA CYS A 245 -17.67 -3.58 11.02
C CYS A 245 -19.00 -2.79 11.05
N ARG A 246 -19.55 -2.56 12.25
CA ARG A 246 -20.81 -1.83 12.42
C ARG A 246 -20.69 -0.33 12.08
N ALA A 247 -19.49 0.21 12.16
CA ALA A 247 -19.20 1.57 11.68
C ALA A 247 -19.10 1.66 10.15
N GLY A 248 -19.24 0.54 9.41
CA GLY A 248 -19.14 0.49 7.96
C GLY A 248 -17.73 0.63 7.40
N LEU A 249 -16.72 0.46 8.28
CA LEU A 249 -15.30 0.60 7.89
C LEU A 249 -14.68 -0.69 7.37
N LEU A 250 -15.30 -1.83 7.63
CA LEU A 250 -14.87 -3.12 7.12
C LEU A 250 -15.81 -3.63 6.02
N LYS A 251 -15.29 -4.49 5.17
CA LYS A 251 -16.06 -5.12 4.09
C LYS A 251 -17.09 -6.08 4.67
N ALA A 252 -18.35 -5.90 4.31
CA ALA A 252 -19.39 -6.85 4.69
C ALA A 252 -19.09 -8.25 4.12
N ASN A 253 -19.27 -9.27 4.93
CA ASN A 253 -19.14 -10.65 4.47
C ASN A 253 -20.37 -11.02 3.62
N PRO A 254 -20.20 -11.41 2.34
CA PRO A 254 -21.30 -11.75 1.47
C PRO A 254 -22.16 -12.93 1.99
N SER A 255 -21.53 -13.85 2.73
CA SER A 255 -22.18 -15.05 3.27
C SER A 255 -22.83 -14.82 4.63
N ASN A 256 -22.46 -13.76 5.33
CA ASN A 256 -23.04 -13.39 6.63
C ASN A 256 -23.10 -11.86 6.78
N PRO A 257 -24.23 -11.22 6.48
CA PRO A 257 -24.36 -9.77 6.56
C PRO A 257 -24.17 -9.16 7.96
N LEU A 258 -24.19 -10.01 9.02
CA LEU A 258 -23.93 -9.59 10.40
C LEU A 258 -22.44 -9.67 10.77
N ALA A 259 -21.61 -10.22 9.90
CA ALA A 259 -20.16 -10.28 10.05
C ALA A 259 -19.47 -9.48 8.94
N CYS A 260 -18.25 -9.04 9.21
CA CYS A 260 -17.41 -8.43 8.20
C CYS A 260 -16.18 -9.30 7.95
N ASP A 261 -15.62 -9.14 6.77
CA ASP A 261 -14.25 -9.52 6.49
C ASP A 261 -13.30 -8.55 7.22
N VAL A 262 -12.08 -8.98 7.49
CA VAL A 262 -11.07 -8.13 8.17
C VAL A 262 -10.57 -6.98 7.31
N HIS A 263 -10.82 -7.04 6.01
CA HIS A 263 -10.35 -6.02 5.07
C HIS A 263 -11.23 -4.78 5.10
N PRO A 264 -10.65 -3.57 4.92
CA PRO A 264 -11.39 -2.33 4.90
C PRO A 264 -12.41 -2.26 3.75
N SER A 265 -13.58 -1.72 4.05
CA SER A 265 -14.51 -1.24 3.03
C SER A 265 -13.91 -0.06 2.25
N GLN A 266 -14.58 0.39 1.19
CA GLN A 266 -14.14 1.63 0.53
C GLN A 266 -14.08 2.83 1.48
N SER A 267 -14.97 2.91 2.45
CA SER A 267 -14.94 3.95 3.49
C SER A 267 -13.71 3.79 4.39
N GLY A 268 -13.39 2.56 4.80
CA GLY A 268 -12.17 2.26 5.54
C GLY A 268 -10.90 2.59 4.74
N GLN A 269 -10.84 2.23 3.47
CA GLN A 269 -9.70 2.54 2.59
C GLN A 269 -9.49 4.07 2.43
N ARG A 270 -10.58 4.84 2.29
CA ARG A 270 -10.51 6.31 2.25
C ARG A 270 -9.99 6.88 3.57
N LEU A 271 -10.43 6.35 4.69
CA LEU A 271 -9.99 6.80 6.01
C LEU A 271 -8.50 6.53 6.25
N ILE A 272 -7.98 5.39 5.77
CA ILE A 272 -6.55 5.11 5.76
C ILE A 272 -5.81 6.13 4.89
N ALA A 273 -6.32 6.39 3.69
CA ALA A 273 -5.71 7.35 2.78
C ALA A 273 -5.67 8.78 3.35
N GLU A 274 -6.71 9.20 4.06
CA GLU A 274 -6.75 10.49 4.76
C GLU A 274 -5.67 10.57 5.83
N ALA A 275 -5.46 9.50 6.61
CA ALA A 275 -4.40 9.42 7.61
C ALA A 275 -3.01 9.54 6.96
N VAL A 276 -2.76 8.84 5.87
CA VAL A 276 -1.50 8.92 5.10
C VAL A 276 -1.30 10.32 4.55
N ALA A 277 -2.29 10.88 3.84
CA ALA A 277 -2.16 12.20 3.24
C ALA A 277 -1.96 13.31 4.28
N ALA A 278 -2.64 13.21 5.43
CA ALA A 278 -2.45 14.15 6.53
C ALA A 278 -1.05 14.07 7.13
N SER A 279 -0.50 12.86 7.31
CA SER A 279 0.85 12.68 7.85
C SER A 279 1.93 13.25 6.91
N VAL A 280 1.76 13.08 5.59
CA VAL A 280 2.67 13.65 4.57
C VAL A 280 2.61 15.16 4.56
N ARG A 281 1.40 15.76 4.60
CA ARG A 281 1.25 17.23 4.63
C ARG A 281 1.90 17.82 5.88
N LYS A 282 1.62 17.25 7.06
CA LYS A 282 2.23 17.70 8.31
C LYS A 282 3.76 17.68 8.25
N ALA A 283 4.36 16.61 7.75
CA ALA A 283 5.81 16.53 7.63
C ALA A 283 6.41 17.57 6.66
N ASN A 284 5.64 17.98 5.64
CA ASN A 284 6.07 19.05 4.73
C ASN A 284 5.95 20.46 5.35
N ASP A 285 5.01 20.65 6.28
CA ASP A 285 4.79 21.94 6.96
C ASP A 285 5.83 22.15 8.09
N ASP A 286 6.40 21.07 8.64
CA ASP A 286 7.40 21.09 9.71
C ASP A 286 8.84 21.33 9.18
N HIS A 287 9.04 21.40 7.84
CA HIS A 287 10.31 21.66 7.14
C HIS A 287 10.29 22.95 6.32
#